data_144425567d40561cb5aa1eaff823a146
#
_entry.id   144425567d40561cb5aa1eaff823a146
#
_cell.length_a   1.000
_cell.length_b   1.000
_cell.length_c   1.000
_cell.angle_alpha   90.00
_cell.angle_beta   90.00
_cell.angle_gamma   90.00
#
_symmetry.space_group_name_H-M   'P 1'
#
loop_
_entity.id
_entity.type
_entity.pdbx_description
1 polymer ?
#
loop_
_entity_poly.entity_id
_entity_poly.type
_entity_poly.pdbx_seq_one_letter_code
_entity_poly.pdbx_strand_id
1 'polypeptide(L)'
;GTTDTPYLGCRRNYHIMMTDGRWNSSPSGGQHDGVNSLTLPDGTVYADGTATQIAKTRVFRDTISDTLADWAFRSWSDPLQVATSLTGSLQPTVDYLKAPATENFGNDSAGNPAVLDRYWNPRYNPASWPHMVTYTIGASNDATTWPGASTISGPTAKVPFGYDGSFPDFVTGNRNWPDMVGGGEPVRALDLWHAAINGRGRFYAVN
;
A
#
# COMPACT_ATOMS: atom_id res chain seq x y z
N GLY A 1 -7.30 28.58 23.67
CA GLY A 1 -7.14 27.75 22.50
C GLY A 1 -5.90 28.23 21.76
N THR A 2 -4.92 27.39 21.65
CA THR A 2 -3.70 27.74 20.93
C THR A 2 -4.01 27.84 19.44
N THR A 3 -3.50 28.85 18.82
CA THR A 3 -3.58 29.11 17.38
C THR A 3 -2.98 27.97 16.53
N ASP A 4 -2.36 26.98 17.14
CA ASP A 4 -1.73 25.83 16.47
C ASP A 4 -2.70 24.68 16.16
N THR A 5 -3.86 24.62 16.81
CA THR A 5 -4.81 23.53 16.62
C THR A 5 -5.39 23.41 15.21
N PRO A 6 -5.67 24.50 14.46
CA PRO A 6 -6.17 24.39 13.10
C PRO A 6 -5.18 23.74 12.10
N TYR A 7 -3.88 23.81 12.41
CA TYR A 7 -2.84 23.34 11.50
C TYR A 7 -2.41 21.89 11.76
N LEU A 8 -2.73 21.33 12.92
CA LEU A 8 -2.35 19.96 13.26
C LEU A 8 -3.00 18.94 12.32
N GLY A 9 -4.27 19.13 12.00
CA GLY A 9 -4.99 18.27 11.06
C GLY A 9 -4.50 18.35 9.60
N CYS A 10 -3.74 19.39 9.26
CA CYS A 10 -3.24 19.61 7.89
C CYS A 10 -1.81 19.10 7.68
N ARG A 11 -1.15 18.56 8.69
CA ARG A 11 0.21 18.06 8.57
C ARG A 11 0.23 16.67 7.97
N ARG A 12 1.03 16.48 6.93
CA ARG A 12 1.31 15.18 6.36
C ARG A 12 2.39 14.48 7.17
N ASN A 13 2.19 13.22 7.47
CA ASN A 13 3.13 12.39 8.20
C ASN A 13 3.69 11.32 7.26
N TYR A 14 4.99 11.11 7.33
CA TYR A 14 5.70 10.16 6.49
C TYR A 14 6.51 9.21 7.36
N HIS A 15 6.43 7.94 7.02
CA HIS A 15 7.29 6.91 7.55
C HIS A 15 8.22 6.44 6.43
N ILE A 16 9.52 6.46 6.68
CA ILE A 16 10.53 5.94 5.76
C ILE A 16 11.22 4.79 6.48
N MET A 17 11.01 3.59 5.97
CA MET A 17 11.62 2.37 6.47
C MET A 17 12.72 1.94 5.51
N MET A 18 13.94 1.80 6.01
CA MET A 18 15.08 1.26 5.26
C MET A 18 15.58 0.00 5.96
N THR A 19 15.74 -1.07 5.20
CA THR A 19 16.21 -2.35 5.71
C THR A 19 16.92 -3.13 4.62
N ASP A 20 17.75 -4.12 5.03
CA ASP A 20 18.31 -5.13 4.13
C ASP A 20 17.26 -6.15 3.60
N GLY A 21 15.98 -5.90 3.89
CA GLY A 21 14.86 -6.72 3.42
C GLY A 21 14.53 -7.91 4.30
N ARG A 22 15.16 -8.04 5.46
CA ARG A 22 14.99 -9.18 6.36
C ARG A 22 14.49 -8.73 7.72
N TRP A 23 13.28 -9.15 8.06
CA TRP A 23 12.80 -9.06 9.44
C TRP A 23 12.72 -10.47 10.03
N ASN A 24 13.14 -10.62 11.29
CA ASN A 24 13.37 -11.92 11.91
C ASN A 24 12.28 -12.36 12.88
N SER A 25 11.32 -11.48 13.17
CA SER A 25 10.19 -11.79 14.04
C SER A 25 8.94 -11.10 13.52
N SER A 26 7.81 -11.78 13.60
CA SER A 26 6.52 -11.18 13.27
C SER A 26 6.12 -10.21 14.37
N PRO A 27 5.78 -8.96 14.07
CA PRO A 27 5.09 -8.12 15.02
C PRO A 27 3.75 -8.77 15.39
N SER A 28 3.21 -8.46 16.54
CA SER A 28 1.85 -8.85 16.90
C SER A 28 0.91 -7.67 16.69
N GLY A 29 -0.22 -7.84 16.04
CA GLY A 29 -1.14 -6.72 15.79
C GLY A 29 -2.39 -7.08 15.02
N GLY A 30 -2.42 -8.24 14.42
CA GLY A 30 -3.60 -8.78 13.74
C GLY A 30 -3.69 -8.38 12.25
N GLN A 31 -4.80 -8.73 11.67
CA GLN A 31 -5.13 -8.48 10.27
C GLN A 31 -5.78 -7.11 10.13
N HIS A 32 -5.25 -6.28 9.23
CA HIS A 32 -5.78 -4.95 8.96
C HIS A 32 -6.22 -4.75 7.51
N ASP A 33 -5.48 -5.25 6.56
CA ASP A 33 -5.77 -5.07 5.13
C ASP A 33 -6.72 -6.13 4.55
N GLY A 34 -6.78 -7.33 5.15
CA GLY A 34 -7.67 -8.42 4.75
C GLY A 34 -9.05 -8.43 5.42
N VAL A 35 -9.42 -7.40 6.16
CA VAL A 35 -10.68 -7.33 6.91
C VAL A 35 -11.91 -7.35 6.00
N ASN A 36 -13.02 -7.93 6.50
CA ASN A 36 -14.25 -8.07 5.74
C ASN A 36 -15.24 -6.92 5.89
N SER A 37 -14.97 -5.98 6.80
CA SER A 37 -15.79 -4.80 7.03
C SER A 37 -14.92 -3.64 7.47
N LEU A 38 -14.88 -2.59 6.67
CA LEU A 38 -14.17 -1.35 6.97
C LEU A 38 -14.70 -0.21 6.11
N THR A 39 -15.06 0.88 6.75
CA THR A 39 -15.33 2.16 6.09
C THR A 39 -14.25 3.15 6.49
N LEU A 40 -13.64 3.79 5.50
CA LEU A 40 -12.58 4.78 5.69
C LEU A 40 -13.15 6.09 6.26
N PRO A 41 -12.33 6.96 6.84
CA PRO A 41 -12.79 8.20 7.48
C PRO A 41 -13.53 9.17 6.56
N ASP A 42 -13.35 9.10 5.26
CA ASP A 42 -14.08 9.89 4.26
C ASP A 42 -15.43 9.27 3.84
N GLY A 43 -15.80 8.13 4.44
CA GLY A 43 -17.02 7.38 4.12
C GLY A 43 -16.86 6.37 2.99
N THR A 44 -15.68 6.28 2.36
CA THR A 44 -15.44 5.28 1.31
C THR A 44 -15.37 3.88 1.91
N VAL A 45 -16.10 2.95 1.33
CA VAL A 45 -16.11 1.54 1.77
C VAL A 45 -14.87 0.84 1.21
N TYR A 46 -14.00 0.39 2.10
CA TYR A 46 -12.88 -0.51 1.76
C TYR A 46 -13.35 -1.95 1.66
N ALA A 47 -14.15 -2.41 2.60
CA ALA A 47 -14.66 -3.77 2.66
C ALA A 47 -16.10 -3.78 3.19
N ASP A 48 -16.96 -4.56 2.56
CA ASP A 48 -18.36 -4.80 2.94
C ASP A 48 -18.74 -6.30 2.88
N GLY A 49 -17.73 -7.17 2.75
CA GLY A 49 -17.90 -8.61 2.63
C GLY A 49 -18.32 -9.09 1.24
N THR A 50 -18.56 -8.19 0.29
CA THR A 50 -18.96 -8.60 -1.07
C THR A 50 -17.74 -8.88 -1.96
N ALA A 51 -17.91 -9.85 -2.88
CA ALA A 51 -16.87 -10.17 -3.87
C ALA A 51 -16.53 -8.96 -4.76
N THR A 52 -17.52 -8.10 -5.04
CA THR A 52 -17.32 -6.89 -5.85
C THR A 52 -16.40 -5.89 -5.17
N GLN A 53 -16.59 -5.64 -3.87
CA GLN A 53 -15.73 -4.72 -3.12
C GLN A 53 -14.35 -5.31 -2.88
N ILE A 54 -14.27 -6.60 -2.60
CA ILE A 54 -12.99 -7.33 -2.49
C ILE A 54 -12.20 -7.21 -3.79
N ALA A 55 -12.83 -7.35 -4.95
CA ALA A 55 -12.16 -7.22 -6.24
C ALA A 55 -11.55 -5.82 -6.45
N LYS A 56 -12.22 -4.75 -6.02
CA LYS A 56 -11.73 -3.37 -6.13
C LYS A 56 -10.51 -3.09 -5.26
N THR A 57 -10.45 -3.70 -4.08
CA THR A 57 -9.41 -3.45 -3.07
C THR A 57 -8.34 -4.53 -3.01
N ARG A 58 -8.39 -5.49 -3.92
CA ARG A 58 -7.59 -6.72 -3.90
C ARG A 58 -6.09 -6.48 -3.80
N VAL A 59 -5.58 -5.49 -4.51
CA VAL A 59 -4.15 -5.17 -4.53
C VAL A 59 -3.57 -4.80 -3.15
N PHE A 60 -4.44 -4.38 -2.24
CA PHE A 60 -4.07 -4.04 -0.86
C PHE A 60 -4.21 -5.20 0.10
N ARG A 61 -4.87 -6.29 -0.30
CA ARG A 61 -5.37 -7.33 0.60
C ARG A 61 -4.51 -8.57 0.58
N ASP A 62 -4.25 -9.11 1.75
CA ASP A 62 -3.83 -10.49 1.90
C ASP A 62 -4.61 -11.21 3.02
N THR A 63 -4.23 -12.44 3.32
CA THR A 63 -4.83 -13.25 4.39
C THR A 63 -3.87 -13.50 5.54
N ILE A 64 -2.70 -12.88 5.50
CA ILE A 64 -1.61 -13.09 6.45
C ILE A 64 -1.64 -11.94 7.45
N SER A 65 -1.76 -12.28 8.72
CA SER A 65 -1.75 -11.28 9.79
C SER A 65 -0.34 -10.90 10.20
N ASP A 66 -0.22 -9.74 10.81
CA ASP A 66 1.01 -9.29 11.46
C ASP A 66 2.15 -8.98 10.47
N THR A 67 1.81 -8.55 9.25
CA THR A 67 2.76 -8.11 8.23
C THR A 67 3.08 -6.61 8.36
N LEU A 68 4.16 -6.17 7.72
CA LEU A 68 4.43 -4.73 7.58
C LEU A 68 3.35 -4.03 6.76
N ALA A 69 2.75 -4.76 5.80
CA ALA A 69 1.64 -4.28 5.00
C ALA A 69 0.40 -3.98 5.84
N ASP A 70 0.04 -4.84 6.80
CA ASP A 70 -1.04 -4.60 7.76
C ASP A 70 -0.82 -3.31 8.55
N TRP A 71 0.38 -3.11 9.07
CA TRP A 71 0.71 -1.92 9.85
C TRP A 71 0.73 -0.64 9.01
N ALA A 72 1.23 -0.72 7.79
CA ALA A 72 1.21 0.38 6.85
C ALA A 72 -0.22 0.75 6.46
N PHE A 73 -1.07 -0.27 6.20
CA PHE A 73 -2.49 -0.08 5.91
C PHE A 73 -3.21 0.58 7.09
N ARG A 74 -3.04 0.05 8.30
CA ARG A 74 -3.64 0.62 9.51
C ARG A 74 -3.24 2.08 9.71
N SER A 75 -1.95 2.37 9.57
CA SER A 75 -1.42 3.73 9.75
C SER A 75 -1.91 4.72 8.69
N TRP A 76 -2.36 4.21 7.54
CA TRP A 76 -3.00 4.99 6.50
C TRP A 76 -4.53 5.07 6.70
N SER A 77 -5.20 3.98 7.00
CA SER A 77 -6.66 3.88 7.06
C SER A 77 -7.24 4.49 8.35
N ASP A 78 -6.52 4.37 9.46
CA ASP A 78 -6.95 4.92 10.74
C ASP A 78 -6.51 6.38 10.86
N PRO A 79 -7.40 7.28 11.33
CA PRO A 79 -7.00 8.66 11.59
C PRO A 79 -5.95 8.74 12.71
N LEU A 80 -4.86 9.44 12.47
CA LEU A 80 -3.84 9.69 13.51
C LEU A 80 -4.35 10.60 14.65
N GLN A 81 -5.49 11.22 14.45
CA GLN A 81 -6.18 12.04 15.45
C GLN A 81 -7.63 11.63 15.54
N VAL A 82 -8.16 11.60 16.74
CA VAL A 82 -9.58 11.31 16.95
C VAL A 82 -10.45 12.45 16.41
N ALA A 83 -11.60 12.10 15.82
CA ALA A 83 -12.48 13.05 15.14
C ALA A 83 -12.89 14.27 16.01
N THR A 84 -12.99 14.08 17.31
CA THR A 84 -13.35 15.15 18.27
C THR A 84 -12.26 16.20 18.49
N SER A 85 -11.01 15.88 18.12
CA SER A 85 -9.86 16.80 18.23
C SER A 85 -9.36 17.29 16.88
N LEU A 86 -9.95 16.83 15.77
CA LEU A 86 -9.61 17.26 14.42
C LEU A 86 -10.11 18.69 14.18
N THR A 87 -9.17 19.59 14.16
CA THR A 87 -9.35 20.94 13.63
C THR A 87 -8.60 21.05 12.31
N GLY A 88 -9.31 21.09 11.21
CA GLY A 88 -8.77 21.10 9.86
C GLY A 88 -8.89 19.74 9.16
N SER A 89 -8.82 19.77 7.85
CA SER A 89 -8.84 18.60 6.98
C SER A 89 -7.63 18.62 6.06
N LEU A 90 -7.05 17.44 5.80
CA LEU A 90 -6.12 17.30 4.70
C LEU A 90 -6.89 17.38 3.38
N GLN A 91 -6.24 17.97 2.39
CA GLN A 91 -6.71 17.79 1.02
C GLN A 91 -6.02 16.56 0.41
N PRO A 92 -6.69 15.82 -0.45
CA PRO A 92 -6.04 14.81 -1.26
C PRO A 92 -4.82 15.38 -1.99
N THR A 93 -3.89 14.53 -2.37
CA THR A 93 -2.69 15.01 -3.08
C THR A 93 -3.05 15.63 -4.42
N VAL A 94 -2.26 16.58 -4.87
CA VAL A 94 -2.45 17.22 -6.19
C VAL A 94 -2.42 16.16 -7.30
N ASP A 95 -1.55 15.15 -7.16
CA ASP A 95 -1.47 14.06 -8.12
C ASP A 95 -2.76 13.25 -8.18
N TYR A 96 -3.39 12.99 -7.02
CA TYR A 96 -4.69 12.34 -6.98
C TYR A 96 -5.77 13.19 -7.66
N LEU A 97 -5.82 14.48 -7.40
CA LEU A 97 -6.81 15.37 -7.98
C LEU A 97 -6.70 15.46 -9.51
N LYS A 98 -5.49 15.32 -10.05
CA LYS A 98 -5.21 15.36 -11.48
C LYS A 98 -5.20 13.97 -12.15
N ALA A 99 -5.28 12.90 -11.38
CA ALA A 99 -5.22 11.54 -11.90
C ALA A 99 -6.42 11.21 -12.79
N PRO A 100 -6.27 10.35 -13.80
CA PRO A 100 -7.38 9.83 -14.58
C PRO A 100 -8.34 9.04 -13.70
N ALA A 101 -9.60 8.93 -14.11
CA ALA A 101 -10.62 8.19 -13.37
C ALA A 101 -10.26 6.71 -13.19
N THR A 102 -9.58 6.13 -14.19
CA THR A 102 -9.07 4.76 -14.19
C THR A 102 -7.68 4.73 -14.82
N GLU A 103 -6.86 3.75 -14.44
CA GLU A 103 -5.56 3.50 -15.04
C GLU A 103 -5.40 2.01 -15.34
N ASN A 104 -4.87 1.70 -16.53
CA ASN A 104 -4.56 0.34 -16.95
C ASN A 104 -3.06 0.08 -16.77
N PHE A 105 -2.71 -0.94 -16.00
CA PHE A 105 -1.35 -1.36 -15.68
C PHE A 105 -0.82 -2.47 -16.62
N GLY A 106 -1.50 -2.71 -17.73
CA GLY A 106 -1.21 -3.80 -18.64
C GLY A 106 -2.09 -5.02 -18.37
N ASN A 107 -1.72 -6.14 -18.96
CA ASN A 107 -2.44 -7.40 -18.77
C ASN A 107 -1.74 -8.25 -17.71
N ASP A 108 -2.54 -9.02 -16.97
CA ASP A 108 -2.03 -10.08 -16.11
C ASP A 108 -1.44 -11.25 -16.92
N SER A 109 -0.88 -12.24 -16.26
CA SER A 109 -0.29 -13.41 -16.91
C SER A 109 -1.33 -14.31 -17.61
N ALA A 110 -2.62 -14.12 -17.34
CA ALA A 110 -3.73 -14.79 -18.03
C ALA A 110 -4.31 -13.97 -19.19
N GLY A 111 -3.78 -12.75 -19.44
CA GLY A 111 -4.22 -11.87 -20.54
C GLY A 111 -5.36 -10.92 -20.17
N ASN A 112 -5.78 -10.85 -18.91
CA ASN A 112 -6.85 -9.94 -18.48
C ASN A 112 -6.29 -8.55 -18.18
N PRO A 113 -6.98 -7.46 -18.55
CA PRO A 113 -6.53 -6.10 -18.24
C PRO A 113 -6.60 -5.79 -16.75
N ALA A 114 -5.51 -5.28 -16.23
CA ALA A 114 -5.39 -4.85 -14.84
C ALA A 114 -5.73 -3.35 -14.72
N VAL A 115 -6.98 -3.05 -14.42
CA VAL A 115 -7.50 -1.68 -14.34
C VAL A 115 -7.87 -1.34 -12.92
N LEU A 116 -7.40 -0.19 -12.44
CA LEU A 116 -7.78 0.35 -11.13
C LEU A 116 -8.46 1.71 -11.26
N ASP A 117 -9.50 1.88 -10.46
CA ASP A 117 -10.10 3.19 -10.24
C ASP A 117 -9.11 4.11 -9.53
N ARG A 118 -9.17 5.41 -9.81
CA ARG A 118 -8.30 6.41 -9.20
C ARG A 118 -8.18 6.30 -7.69
N TYR A 119 -9.29 6.05 -6.99
CA TYR A 119 -9.30 5.92 -5.54
C TYR A 119 -8.47 4.72 -5.05
N TRP A 120 -8.58 3.60 -5.74
CA TRP A 120 -7.88 2.35 -5.39
C TRP A 120 -6.54 2.18 -6.11
N ASN A 121 -6.09 3.20 -6.84
CA ASN A 121 -4.78 3.20 -7.46
C ASN A 121 -3.71 3.61 -6.44
N PRO A 122 -2.75 2.72 -6.07
CA PRO A 122 -1.76 3.00 -5.03
C PRO A 122 -0.76 4.10 -5.40
N ARG A 123 -0.71 4.51 -6.67
CA ARG A 123 0.10 5.65 -7.11
C ARG A 123 -0.35 6.97 -6.49
N TYR A 124 -1.62 7.05 -6.08
CA TYR A 124 -2.27 8.26 -5.65
C TYR A 124 -2.77 8.14 -4.22
N ASN A 125 -2.81 9.24 -3.51
CA ASN A 125 -3.29 9.27 -2.14
C ASN A 125 -4.57 10.10 -2.04
N PRO A 126 -5.75 9.46 -1.93
CA PRO A 126 -7.05 10.12 -1.85
C PRO A 126 -7.36 10.69 -0.46
N ALA A 127 -6.60 10.30 0.57
CA ALA A 127 -6.97 10.54 1.95
C ALA A 127 -7.10 12.03 2.27
N SER A 128 -8.23 12.38 2.89
CA SER A 128 -8.54 13.71 3.41
C SER A 128 -8.49 13.78 4.94
N TRP A 129 -8.04 12.72 5.60
CA TRP A 129 -7.82 12.62 7.05
C TRP A 129 -6.33 12.58 7.36
N PRO A 130 -5.91 12.97 8.58
CA PRO A 130 -4.53 12.81 9.04
C PRO A 130 -4.15 11.33 9.08
N HIS A 131 -3.16 10.95 8.31
CA HIS A 131 -2.68 9.58 8.16
C HIS A 131 -1.16 9.56 7.97
N MET A 132 -0.58 8.37 7.99
CA MET A 132 0.84 8.17 7.71
C MET A 132 1.01 7.56 6.31
N VAL A 133 1.91 8.14 5.53
CA VAL A 133 2.34 7.57 4.25
C VAL A 133 3.63 6.79 4.46
N THR A 134 3.66 5.53 4.05
CA THR A 134 4.82 4.65 4.27
C THR A 134 5.63 4.49 3.00
N TYR A 135 6.91 4.89 3.07
CA TYR A 135 7.92 4.62 2.05
C TYR A 135 8.84 3.52 2.54
N THR A 136 9.21 2.61 1.66
CA THR A 136 10.10 1.50 2.02
C THR A 136 11.29 1.45 1.06
N ILE A 137 12.46 1.14 1.61
CA ILE A 137 13.71 0.99 0.88
C ILE A 137 14.28 -0.37 1.25
N GLY A 138 14.32 -1.29 0.28
CA GLY A 138 14.95 -2.59 0.42
C GLY A 138 16.38 -2.54 -0.13
N ALA A 139 17.38 -2.68 0.74
CA ALA A 139 18.79 -2.62 0.38
C ALA A 139 19.40 -4.02 0.36
N SER A 140 18.98 -4.86 -0.59
CA SER A 140 19.52 -6.21 -0.77
C SER A 140 19.23 -6.77 -2.16
N ASN A 141 19.95 -7.83 -2.53
CA ASN A 141 19.65 -8.58 -3.75
C ASN A 141 18.22 -9.14 -3.75
N ASP A 142 17.72 -9.58 -2.60
CA ASP A 142 16.38 -10.13 -2.47
C ASP A 142 15.29 -9.07 -2.78
N ALA A 143 15.55 -7.81 -2.41
CA ALA A 143 14.65 -6.70 -2.73
C ALA A 143 14.57 -6.41 -4.24
N THR A 144 15.59 -6.76 -5.01
CA THR A 144 15.66 -6.54 -6.46
C THR A 144 15.23 -7.75 -7.29
N THR A 145 15.02 -8.90 -6.66
CA THR A 145 14.78 -10.18 -7.35
C THR A 145 13.56 -10.94 -6.86
N TRP A 146 12.54 -10.29 -6.35
CA TRP A 146 11.33 -10.98 -5.87
C TRP A 146 10.61 -11.77 -6.98
N PRO A 147 9.84 -12.80 -6.60
CA PRO A 147 9.12 -13.60 -7.57
C PRO A 147 8.15 -12.76 -8.42
N GLY A 148 8.32 -12.80 -9.74
CA GLY A 148 7.49 -12.08 -10.70
C GLY A 148 7.90 -10.65 -11.00
N ALA A 149 8.93 -10.13 -10.35
CA ALA A 149 9.51 -8.83 -10.64
C ALA A 149 10.79 -8.94 -11.49
N SER A 150 10.75 -9.77 -12.52
CA SER A 150 11.90 -9.99 -13.40
C SER A 150 12.39 -8.74 -14.14
N THR A 151 11.55 -7.72 -14.22
CA THR A 151 11.85 -6.44 -14.87
C THR A 151 12.45 -5.41 -13.92
N ILE A 152 12.49 -5.70 -12.61
CA ILE A 152 12.97 -4.77 -11.59
C ILE A 152 14.41 -5.07 -11.16
N SER A 153 15.12 -5.95 -11.83
CA SER A 153 16.50 -6.27 -11.54
C SER A 153 17.49 -5.37 -12.29
N GLY A 154 18.55 -4.94 -11.60
CA GLY A 154 19.66 -4.19 -12.19
C GLY A 154 19.43 -2.67 -12.29
N PRO A 155 20.30 -1.94 -13.03
CA PRO A 155 20.24 -0.48 -13.13
C PRO A 155 19.00 0.05 -13.86
N THR A 156 18.23 -0.82 -14.49
CA THR A 156 16.89 -0.58 -15.01
C THR A 156 15.78 -0.79 -13.96
N ALA A 157 16.10 -1.22 -12.79
CA ALA A 157 15.22 -1.21 -11.61
C ALA A 157 14.70 0.18 -11.24
N LYS A 158 14.81 1.07 -12.13
CA LYS A 158 14.16 2.38 -12.20
C LYS A 158 12.72 2.29 -12.67
N VAL A 159 12.23 1.08 -12.93
CA VAL A 159 10.81 0.93 -13.18
C VAL A 159 10.13 1.32 -11.90
N PRO A 160 9.49 2.46 -11.95
CA PRO A 160 9.18 3.15 -10.75
C PRO A 160 8.19 2.33 -9.96
N PHE A 161 8.64 1.85 -8.80
CA PHE A 161 7.72 1.64 -7.72
C PHE A 161 6.92 0.34 -7.76
N GLY A 162 7.33 -0.64 -8.55
CA GLY A 162 6.73 -1.97 -8.52
C GLY A 162 5.31 -2.04 -9.09
N TYR A 163 4.99 -1.25 -10.10
CA TYR A 163 3.72 -1.32 -10.80
C TYR A 163 3.79 -2.09 -12.13
N ASP A 164 4.87 -2.77 -12.35
CA ASP A 164 5.12 -3.69 -13.48
C ASP A 164 5.39 -5.11 -12.98
N GLY A 165 5.88 -5.97 -13.82
CA GLY A 165 6.13 -7.37 -13.49
C GLY A 165 4.85 -8.07 -13.06
N SER A 166 4.76 -8.52 -11.82
CA SER A 166 3.58 -9.22 -11.28
C SER A 166 2.47 -8.30 -10.75
N PHE A 167 2.63 -6.98 -10.82
CA PHE A 167 1.61 -6.08 -10.30
C PHE A 167 0.23 -6.26 -10.96
N PRO A 168 0.11 -6.43 -12.30
CA PRO A 168 -1.17 -6.74 -12.93
C PRO A 168 -1.86 -7.99 -12.36
N ASP A 169 -1.11 -9.03 -12.03
CA ASP A 169 -1.66 -10.27 -11.44
C ASP A 169 -2.26 -10.03 -10.06
N PHE A 170 -1.66 -9.15 -9.25
CA PHE A 170 -2.22 -8.77 -7.94
C PHE A 170 -3.49 -7.92 -8.09
N VAL A 171 -3.53 -7.04 -9.09
CA VAL A 171 -4.72 -6.22 -9.38
C VAL A 171 -5.90 -7.09 -9.78
N THR A 172 -5.72 -8.05 -10.68
CA THR A 172 -6.79 -8.93 -11.17
C THR A 172 -7.10 -10.06 -10.21
N GLY A 173 -6.15 -10.40 -9.30
CA GLY A 173 -6.21 -11.54 -8.39
C GLY A 173 -5.87 -12.86 -9.05
N ASN A 174 -5.22 -12.81 -10.20
CA ASN A 174 -4.58 -13.99 -10.79
C ASN A 174 -3.40 -14.47 -9.91
N ARG A 175 -2.91 -13.59 -9.03
CA ARG A 175 -1.91 -13.89 -8.00
C ARG A 175 -2.29 -13.23 -6.68
N ASN A 176 -2.11 -13.95 -5.58
CA ASN A 176 -2.24 -13.41 -4.23
C ASN A 176 -0.85 -13.04 -3.67
N TRP A 177 -0.83 -12.11 -2.72
CA TRP A 177 0.37 -11.88 -1.92
C TRP A 177 0.79 -13.19 -1.24
N PRO A 178 2.07 -13.56 -1.30
CA PRO A 178 2.54 -14.79 -0.68
C PRO A 178 2.54 -14.69 0.85
N ASP A 179 2.58 -15.83 1.52
CA ASP A 179 2.79 -15.86 2.97
C ASP A 179 4.20 -15.38 3.32
N MET A 180 4.30 -14.16 3.82
CA MET A 180 5.57 -13.53 4.19
C MET A 180 6.02 -13.87 5.60
N VAL A 181 5.12 -14.39 6.43
CA VAL A 181 5.43 -14.87 7.78
C VAL A 181 5.99 -16.30 7.72
N GLY A 182 5.29 -17.20 7.04
CA GLY A 182 5.71 -18.58 6.84
C GLY A 182 6.70 -18.81 5.70
N GLY A 183 6.83 -17.83 4.79
CA GLY A 183 7.75 -17.90 3.66
C GLY A 183 9.20 -17.63 4.03
N GLY A 184 10.14 -18.06 3.18
CA GLY A 184 11.57 -17.79 3.35
C GLY A 184 11.93 -16.32 3.16
N GLU A 185 13.17 -15.97 3.48
CA GLU A 185 13.69 -14.59 3.41
C GLU A 185 13.45 -13.85 2.08
N PRO A 186 13.56 -14.47 0.89
CA PRO A 186 13.27 -13.78 -0.37
C PRO A 186 11.83 -13.26 -0.47
N VAL A 187 10.89 -13.95 0.18
CA VAL A 187 9.48 -13.56 0.17
C VAL A 187 9.23 -12.36 1.08
N ARG A 188 10.01 -12.20 2.14
CA ARG A 188 9.87 -11.08 3.09
C ARG A 188 10.19 -9.72 2.47
N ALA A 189 11.00 -9.67 1.43
CA ALA A 189 11.23 -8.44 0.66
C ALA A 189 9.95 -7.93 -0.01
N LEU A 190 9.01 -8.82 -0.34
CA LEU A 190 7.71 -8.44 -0.89
C LEU A 190 6.82 -7.72 0.11
N ASP A 191 6.99 -7.97 1.41
CA ASP A 191 6.26 -7.25 2.45
C ASP A 191 6.59 -5.75 2.45
N LEU A 192 7.83 -5.39 2.14
CA LEU A 192 8.23 -3.98 1.97
C LEU A 192 7.49 -3.32 0.81
N TRP A 193 7.35 -4.03 -0.29
CA TRP A 193 6.60 -3.54 -1.44
C TRP A 193 5.10 -3.42 -1.13
N HIS A 194 4.52 -4.46 -0.52
CA HIS A 194 3.12 -4.46 -0.10
C HIS A 194 2.85 -3.35 0.93
N ALA A 195 3.74 -3.16 1.90
CA ALA A 195 3.63 -2.09 2.88
C ALA A 195 3.66 -0.68 2.23
N ALA A 196 4.49 -0.48 1.22
CA ALA A 196 4.51 0.78 0.47
C ALA A 196 3.20 1.01 -0.31
N ILE A 197 2.63 -0.04 -0.92
CA ILE A 197 1.32 0.01 -1.59
C ILE A 197 0.23 0.36 -0.59
N ASN A 198 0.17 -0.35 0.54
CA ASN A 198 -0.84 -0.18 1.58
C ASN A 198 -0.75 1.18 2.27
N GLY A 199 0.46 1.67 2.48
CA GLY A 199 0.71 3.00 3.05
C GLY A 199 0.68 4.15 2.04
N ARG A 200 0.27 3.91 0.78
CA ARG A 200 0.18 4.94 -0.28
C ARG A 200 1.49 5.68 -0.56
N GLY A 201 2.62 5.09 -0.24
CA GLY A 201 3.95 5.60 -0.54
C GLY A 201 4.60 4.92 -1.74
N ARG A 202 5.92 4.70 -1.65
CA ARG A 202 6.71 4.11 -2.72
C ARG A 202 7.69 3.09 -2.14
N PHE A 203 7.95 2.06 -2.92
CA PHE A 203 9.02 1.10 -2.65
C PHE A 203 10.22 1.39 -3.54
N TYR A 204 11.40 1.33 -2.96
CA TYR A 204 12.68 1.47 -3.66
C TYR A 204 13.54 0.25 -3.35
N ALA A 205 13.93 -0.46 -4.41
CA ALA A 205 14.93 -1.50 -4.31
C ALA A 205 16.30 -0.89 -4.66
N VAL A 206 17.25 -1.03 -3.77
CA VAL A 206 18.63 -0.58 -3.97
C VAL A 206 19.58 -1.75 -3.74
N ASN A 207 20.69 -1.77 -4.47
CA ASN A 207 21.73 -2.79 -4.41
C ASN A 207 23.07 -2.13 -4.13
#